data_2b223166a809c4ab33786d254db82ced
#
_entry.id   2b223166a809c4ab33786d254db82ced
#
_cell.length_a   1.000
_cell.length_b   1.000
_cell.length_c   1.000
_cell.angle_alpha   90.00
_cell.angle_beta   90.00
_cell.angle_gamma   90.00
#
_symmetry.space_group_name_H-M   'P 1'
#
loop_
_entity.id
_entity.type
_entity.pdbx_description
1 polymer ?
#
loop_
_entity_poly.entity_id
_entity_poly.type
_entity_poly.pdbx_seq_one_letter_code
_entity_poly.pdbx_strand_id
1 'polypeptide(L)'
;MRALRIAALVILTAGVALAGCGGSPTRPSVLSPAPAAPVIPTITNGKVAVISIDGLRPDAIQQAGAPNIMSLVARGAFSWRAQTIFPSHTLPSHVSMLTGYGPEEHGMTWDDYEPARGQIMVPTIFGIARAKGLRTAMVAGKEKFTYFRDTGGCDTFALAAALDDDVASRAVLAAAARPDLLFVHLPQVDLTGHVKQWMSPEYLEAVRRADAAVGRIVAALPADTTIILTADHGGHGDGHSAGNSQDSTIPWVIAGPSTARGKQLTSGISTMDTAATAAFVLGVALQPTAQGLPVYDAFVSR
;
A
#
# COMPACT_ATOMS: atom_id res chain seq x y z
N MET A 1 44.30 50.81 -1.19
CA MET A 1 44.79 51.31 0.13
C MET A 1 44.59 50.16 1.10
N ARG A 2 45.56 49.38 1.27
CA ARG A 2 46.46 49.06 2.38
C ARG A 2 45.83 49.21 3.77
N ALA A 3 45.70 48.11 4.48
CA ALA A 3 46.23 47.95 5.84
C ALA A 3 46.28 46.49 6.27
N LEU A 4 47.46 46.04 6.41
CA LEU A 4 48.00 44.81 6.97
C LEU A 4 48.24 45.04 8.49
N ARG A 5 47.91 44.09 9.38
CA ARG A 5 48.49 43.98 10.76
C ARG A 5 48.41 42.49 11.17
N ILE A 6 49.44 41.70 11.05
CA ILE A 6 50.62 41.46 11.92
C ILE A 6 50.26 40.92 13.31
N ALA A 7 50.72 39.70 13.45
CA ALA A 7 50.90 38.73 14.51
C ALA A 7 51.19 39.22 15.93
N ALA A 8 50.80 38.37 16.89
CA ALA A 8 51.56 38.22 18.14
C ALA A 8 51.52 36.73 18.58
N LEU A 9 52.73 36.16 18.54
CA LEU A 9 53.09 34.86 19.05
C LEU A 9 53.40 35.02 20.57
N VAL A 10 52.70 34.27 21.41
CA VAL A 10 53.10 34.10 22.82
C VAL A 10 53.43 32.66 23.08
N ILE A 11 54.70 32.42 23.26
CA ILE A 11 55.29 31.15 23.76
C ILE A 11 55.23 31.22 25.28
N LEU A 12 54.64 30.21 25.91
CA LEU A 12 54.82 29.98 27.35
C LEU A 12 55.22 28.53 27.59
N THR A 13 56.34 28.41 28.30
CA THR A 13 57.13 27.23 28.55
C THR A 13 56.62 26.42 29.72
N ALA A 14 56.66 25.11 29.55
CA ALA A 14 57.00 24.04 30.48
C ALA A 14 56.54 24.07 31.95
N GLY A 15 55.82 23.04 32.27
CA GLY A 15 55.64 22.50 33.63
C GLY A 15 55.45 21.00 33.56
N VAL A 16 56.53 20.24 33.73
CA VAL A 16 56.45 18.75 33.90
C VAL A 16 56.03 18.48 35.33
N ALA A 17 54.88 17.83 35.50
CA ALA A 17 54.50 17.15 36.76
C ALA A 17 54.27 15.68 36.47
N LEU A 18 55.18 14.84 36.91
CA LEU A 18 55.03 13.39 37.00
C LEU A 18 54.10 13.08 38.19
N ALA A 19 52.98 12.48 37.93
CA ALA A 19 52.15 11.84 38.96
C ALA A 19 51.51 10.55 38.40
N GLY A 20 51.92 9.46 38.99
CA GLY A 20 51.19 8.30 39.43
C GLY A 20 50.36 7.48 38.42
N CYS A 21 50.87 6.28 38.05
CA CYS A 21 50.16 5.15 37.53
C CYS A 21 48.95 4.78 38.39
N GLY A 22 47.76 4.91 37.84
CA GLY A 22 46.53 4.30 38.30
C GLY A 22 45.79 3.76 37.10
N GLY A 23 46.19 2.59 36.59
CA GLY A 23 45.51 1.91 35.49
C GLY A 23 44.19 1.33 35.97
N SER A 24 43.07 1.99 35.66
CA SER A 24 41.76 1.34 35.73
C SER A 24 41.64 0.32 34.61
N PRO A 25 41.20 -0.92 34.89
CA PRO A 25 40.98 -1.91 33.85
C PRO A 25 39.86 -1.43 32.92
N THR A 26 40.20 -1.12 31.68
CA THR A 26 39.20 -0.89 30.61
C THR A 26 38.45 -2.19 30.40
N ARG A 27 37.17 -2.22 30.79
CA ARG A 27 36.24 -3.29 30.40
C ARG A 27 36.24 -3.38 28.86
N PRO A 28 36.39 -4.57 28.27
CA PRO A 28 36.24 -4.74 26.85
C PRO A 28 34.80 -4.31 26.48
N SER A 29 34.65 -3.36 25.56
CA SER A 29 33.39 -3.05 24.93
C SER A 29 32.87 -4.31 24.24
N VAL A 30 31.85 -4.93 24.80
CA VAL A 30 31.09 -5.97 24.13
C VAL A 30 30.35 -5.26 23.01
N LEU A 31 30.85 -5.35 21.79
CA LEU A 31 30.11 -4.93 20.60
C LEU A 31 28.79 -5.70 20.60
N SER A 32 27.66 -4.98 20.73
CA SER A 32 26.35 -5.59 20.49
C SER A 32 26.38 -6.26 19.13
N PRO A 33 25.91 -7.51 19.01
CA PRO A 33 25.84 -8.16 17.70
C PRO A 33 25.01 -7.29 16.76
N ALA A 34 25.47 -7.13 15.53
CA ALA A 34 24.72 -6.45 14.49
C ALA A 34 23.32 -7.09 14.39
N PRO A 35 22.26 -6.30 14.17
CA PRO A 35 20.91 -6.87 13.99
C PRO A 35 20.96 -7.91 12.89
N ALA A 36 20.41 -9.09 13.17
CA ALA A 36 20.32 -10.18 12.21
C ALA A 36 19.61 -9.66 10.94
N ALA A 37 20.14 -10.01 9.77
CA ALA A 37 19.48 -9.68 8.51
C ALA A 37 18.03 -10.20 8.53
N PRO A 38 17.05 -9.44 8.01
CA PRO A 38 15.67 -9.88 7.99
C PRO A 38 15.55 -11.21 7.25
N VAL A 39 14.94 -12.20 7.88
CA VAL A 39 14.62 -13.47 7.24
C VAL A 39 13.50 -13.22 6.25
N ILE A 40 13.83 -13.23 4.95
CA ILE A 40 12.85 -13.08 3.89
C ILE A 40 12.05 -14.39 3.80
N PRO A 41 10.71 -14.37 4.03
CA PRO A 41 9.89 -15.56 3.88
C PRO A 41 9.92 -16.02 2.42
N THR A 42 9.92 -17.33 2.19
CA THR A 42 9.84 -17.88 0.82
C THR A 42 8.38 -18.14 0.49
N ILE A 43 7.83 -17.43 -0.50
CA ILE A 43 6.54 -17.72 -1.11
C ILE A 43 6.79 -18.16 -2.54
N THR A 44 6.24 -19.28 -2.95
CA THR A 44 6.38 -19.79 -4.32
C THR A 44 5.00 -19.76 -5.00
N ASN A 45 4.90 -19.05 -6.12
CA ASN A 45 3.76 -19.08 -7.03
C ASN A 45 2.39 -18.87 -6.35
N GLY A 46 2.29 -17.86 -5.48
CA GLY A 46 1.03 -17.50 -4.84
C GLY A 46 0.06 -16.84 -5.80
N LYS A 47 -1.23 -16.81 -5.41
CA LYS A 47 -2.25 -15.99 -6.05
C LYS A 47 -2.53 -14.77 -5.19
N VAL A 48 -2.85 -13.64 -5.82
CA VAL A 48 -3.15 -12.39 -5.12
C VAL A 48 -4.48 -11.83 -5.59
N ALA A 49 -5.31 -11.43 -4.63
CA ALA A 49 -6.44 -10.55 -4.87
C ALA A 49 -6.22 -9.24 -4.11
N VAL A 50 -6.16 -8.12 -4.81
CA VAL A 50 -6.14 -6.78 -4.20
C VAL A 50 -7.54 -6.21 -4.28
N ILE A 51 -8.11 -5.84 -3.13
CA ILE A 51 -9.43 -5.21 -3.01
C ILE A 51 -9.21 -3.80 -2.49
N SER A 52 -9.51 -2.81 -3.31
CA SER A 52 -9.48 -1.40 -2.93
C SER A 52 -10.90 -0.90 -2.71
N ILE A 53 -11.17 -0.35 -1.52
CA ILE A 53 -12.42 0.32 -1.19
C ILE A 53 -12.14 1.82 -1.22
N ASP A 54 -12.61 2.49 -2.26
CA ASP A 54 -12.39 3.90 -2.53
C ASP A 54 -12.87 4.78 -1.37
N GLY A 55 -12.01 5.66 -0.86
CA GLY A 55 -12.34 6.59 0.21
C GLY A 55 -12.57 5.98 1.60
N LEU A 56 -12.14 4.73 1.85
CA LEU A 56 -12.38 4.06 3.13
C LEU A 56 -11.41 4.53 4.22
N ARG A 57 -11.95 5.10 5.28
CA ARG A 57 -11.22 5.42 6.50
C ARG A 57 -11.08 4.20 7.43
N PRO A 58 -9.93 4.04 8.11
CA PRO A 58 -9.72 2.93 9.05
C PRO A 58 -10.73 2.92 10.22
N ASP A 59 -11.06 4.08 10.77
CA ASP A 59 -11.99 4.21 11.91
C ASP A 59 -13.44 3.91 11.52
N ALA A 60 -13.81 4.05 10.26
CA ALA A 60 -15.13 3.69 9.75
C ALA A 60 -15.39 2.18 9.77
N ILE A 61 -14.35 1.34 9.62
CA ILE A 61 -14.48 -0.12 9.63
C ILE A 61 -15.10 -0.61 10.94
N GLN A 62 -14.60 -0.10 12.08
CA GLN A 62 -15.14 -0.46 13.39
C GLN A 62 -16.49 0.17 13.66
N GLN A 63 -16.68 1.45 13.31
CA GLN A 63 -17.94 2.16 13.54
C GLN A 63 -19.09 1.61 12.69
N ALA A 64 -18.82 1.16 11.48
CA ALA A 64 -19.81 0.50 10.64
C ALA A 64 -20.11 -0.94 11.08
N GLY A 65 -19.23 -1.58 11.84
CA GLY A 65 -19.35 -3.00 12.18
C GLY A 65 -19.17 -3.88 10.95
N ALA A 66 -17.98 -3.85 10.32
CA ALA A 66 -17.64 -4.53 9.08
C ALA A 66 -17.06 -5.95 9.35
N PRO A 67 -17.89 -6.99 9.52
CA PRO A 67 -17.44 -8.30 10.00
C PRO A 67 -16.56 -9.05 9.00
N ASN A 68 -16.77 -8.88 7.69
CA ASN A 68 -15.98 -9.57 6.67
C ASN A 68 -14.54 -9.01 6.62
N ILE A 69 -14.39 -7.68 6.69
CA ILE A 69 -13.08 -7.02 6.81
C ILE A 69 -12.40 -7.42 8.12
N MET A 70 -13.13 -7.41 9.24
CA MET A 70 -12.58 -7.84 10.53
C MET A 70 -12.21 -9.33 10.57
N SER A 71 -12.86 -10.18 9.79
CA SER A 71 -12.45 -11.57 9.59
C SER A 71 -11.09 -11.68 8.86
N LEU A 72 -10.82 -10.80 7.87
CA LEU A 72 -9.49 -10.72 7.24
C LEU A 72 -8.43 -10.27 8.24
N VAL A 73 -8.73 -9.27 9.06
CA VAL A 73 -7.85 -8.79 10.15
C VAL A 73 -7.50 -9.92 11.12
N ALA A 74 -8.49 -10.67 11.57
CA ALA A 74 -8.28 -11.76 12.54
C ALA A 74 -7.40 -12.91 12.00
N ARG A 75 -7.48 -13.19 10.71
CA ARG A 75 -6.72 -14.28 10.07
C ARG A 75 -5.47 -13.83 9.32
N GLY A 76 -5.11 -12.54 9.39
CA GLY A 76 -4.01 -11.95 8.66
C GLY A 76 -3.23 -10.91 9.46
N ALA A 77 -2.41 -10.14 8.77
CA ALA A 77 -1.70 -8.99 9.32
C ALA A 77 -2.33 -7.68 8.83
N PHE A 78 -2.23 -6.61 9.62
CA PHE A 78 -2.92 -5.37 9.31
C PHE A 78 -2.22 -4.12 9.85
N SER A 79 -2.47 -2.99 9.21
CA SER A 79 -2.16 -1.64 9.71
C SER A 79 -3.38 -0.73 9.54
N TRP A 80 -3.70 0.04 10.58
CA TRP A 80 -4.70 1.13 10.52
C TRP A 80 -4.06 2.49 10.24
N ARG A 81 -2.78 2.52 9.90
CA ARG A 81 -1.99 3.75 9.74
C ARG A 81 -1.14 3.73 8.48
N ALA A 82 -1.51 2.92 7.49
CA ALA A 82 -0.90 3.01 6.18
C ALA A 82 -1.20 4.38 5.56
N GLN A 83 -0.33 4.83 4.66
CA GLN A 83 -0.43 6.16 4.07
C GLN A 83 -0.59 6.06 2.57
N THR A 84 -1.51 6.87 2.04
CA THR A 84 -1.59 7.09 0.60
C THR A 84 -0.60 8.16 0.14
N ILE A 85 -0.55 8.40 -1.17
CA ILE A 85 0.22 9.48 -1.79
C ILE A 85 -0.44 10.84 -1.57
N PHE A 86 0.29 11.92 -1.87
CA PHE A 86 -0.27 13.26 -1.94
C PHE A 86 -0.07 13.86 -3.34
N PRO A 87 -1.07 14.54 -3.90
CA PRO A 87 -2.46 14.63 -3.42
C PRO A 87 -3.20 13.28 -3.47
N SER A 88 -4.14 13.09 -2.52
CA SER A 88 -4.88 11.84 -2.31
C SER A 88 -6.04 11.69 -3.31
N HIS A 89 -5.75 11.68 -4.60
CA HIS A 89 -6.72 11.48 -5.69
C HIS A 89 -6.81 10.02 -6.10
N THR A 90 -8.01 9.58 -6.51
CA THR A 90 -8.32 8.18 -6.83
C THR A 90 -7.35 7.59 -7.87
N LEU A 91 -7.24 8.21 -9.06
CA LEU A 91 -6.43 7.63 -10.15
C LEU A 91 -4.94 7.63 -9.83
N PRO A 92 -4.30 8.74 -9.41
CA PRO A 92 -2.88 8.74 -9.04
C PRO A 92 -2.55 7.73 -7.94
N SER A 93 -3.40 7.63 -6.90
CA SER A 93 -3.19 6.69 -5.80
C SER A 93 -3.28 5.23 -6.27
N HIS A 94 -4.26 4.88 -7.10
CA HIS A 94 -4.37 3.53 -7.64
C HIS A 94 -3.23 3.18 -8.61
N VAL A 95 -2.73 4.16 -9.38
CA VAL A 95 -1.55 3.92 -10.21
C VAL A 95 -0.32 3.69 -9.34
N SER A 96 -0.13 4.48 -8.27
CA SER A 96 0.93 4.23 -7.28
C SER A 96 0.77 2.85 -6.61
N MET A 97 -0.46 2.48 -6.23
CA MET A 97 -0.80 1.18 -5.62
C MET A 97 -0.45 -0.01 -6.52
N LEU A 98 -0.57 0.13 -7.83
CA LEU A 98 -0.44 -0.96 -8.82
C LEU A 98 0.85 -0.90 -9.62
N THR A 99 1.72 0.08 -9.35
CA THR A 99 3.05 0.19 -9.98
C THR A 99 4.19 0.17 -8.97
N GLY A 100 3.94 0.64 -7.74
CA GLY A 100 4.98 0.86 -6.73
C GLY A 100 5.80 2.14 -6.95
N TYR A 101 5.30 3.07 -7.79
CA TYR A 101 5.93 4.36 -8.07
C TYR A 101 5.06 5.51 -7.62
N GLY A 102 5.67 6.67 -7.34
CA GLY A 102 4.97 7.91 -7.08
C GLY A 102 4.42 8.58 -8.35
N PRO A 103 3.55 9.62 -8.19
CA PRO A 103 2.92 10.30 -9.33
C PRO A 103 3.91 10.95 -10.30
N GLU A 104 5.05 11.39 -9.82
CA GLU A 104 6.09 12.00 -10.67
C GLU A 104 6.70 11.00 -11.65
N GLU A 105 6.90 9.76 -11.21
CA GLU A 105 7.51 8.70 -12.01
C GLU A 105 6.49 8.02 -12.92
N HIS A 106 5.28 7.71 -12.42
CA HIS A 106 4.28 7.02 -13.24
C HIS A 106 3.50 7.98 -14.16
N GLY A 107 3.64 9.29 -13.99
CA GLY A 107 3.12 10.33 -14.86
C GLY A 107 1.63 10.65 -14.72
N MET A 108 0.87 9.92 -13.89
CA MET A 108 -0.57 10.15 -13.70
C MET A 108 -0.79 11.11 -12.54
N THR A 109 -0.97 12.39 -12.86
CA THR A 109 -1.15 13.48 -11.89
C THR A 109 -2.54 14.12 -11.95
N TRP A 110 -3.47 13.54 -12.72
CA TRP A 110 -4.87 13.95 -12.86
C TRP A 110 -5.81 12.80 -12.50
N ASP A 111 -7.09 13.11 -12.30
CA ASP A 111 -8.01 12.16 -11.68
C ASP A 111 -9.12 11.64 -12.62
N ASP A 112 -9.16 12.05 -13.87
CA ASP A 112 -10.16 11.63 -14.84
C ASP A 112 -9.58 10.73 -15.95
N TYR A 113 -10.46 10.04 -16.70
CA TYR A 113 -10.05 9.32 -17.88
C TYR A 113 -9.89 10.28 -19.05
N GLU A 114 -8.67 10.74 -19.27
CA GLU A 114 -8.27 11.69 -20.33
C GLU A 114 -7.11 11.11 -21.17
N PRO A 115 -7.34 10.11 -22.04
CA PRO A 115 -6.27 9.40 -22.73
C PRO A 115 -5.41 10.30 -23.63
N ALA A 116 -5.96 11.44 -24.08
CA ALA A 116 -5.21 12.44 -24.84
C ALA A 116 -4.17 13.20 -23.99
N ARG A 117 -4.33 13.21 -22.65
CA ARG A 117 -3.42 13.88 -21.72
C ARG A 117 -2.17 13.05 -21.43
N GLY A 118 -2.27 11.71 -21.49
CA GLY A 118 -1.16 10.82 -21.25
C GLY A 118 -1.58 9.40 -20.90
N GLN A 119 -0.60 8.61 -20.50
CA GLN A 119 -0.77 7.20 -20.12
C GLN A 119 0.14 6.86 -18.93
N ILE A 120 -0.02 5.66 -18.36
CA ILE A 120 0.87 5.15 -17.31
C ILE A 120 2.26 4.93 -17.92
N MET A 121 3.27 5.62 -17.39
CA MET A 121 4.62 5.68 -17.97
C MET A 121 5.58 4.61 -17.43
N VAL A 122 5.17 3.83 -16.42
CA VAL A 122 5.97 2.79 -15.78
C VAL A 122 5.27 1.44 -15.83
N PRO A 123 5.97 0.31 -15.73
CA PRO A 123 5.34 -1.00 -15.70
C PRO A 123 4.39 -1.16 -14.52
N THR A 124 3.18 -1.64 -14.78
CA THR A 124 2.23 -2.04 -13.73
C THR A 124 2.50 -3.47 -13.31
N ILE A 125 2.01 -3.84 -12.12
CA ILE A 125 2.07 -5.23 -11.65
C ILE A 125 1.36 -6.21 -12.61
N PHE A 126 0.33 -5.76 -13.36
CA PHE A 126 -0.33 -6.56 -14.38
C PHE A 126 0.61 -6.87 -15.55
N GLY A 127 1.27 -5.86 -16.09
CA GLY A 127 2.23 -6.03 -17.20
C GLY A 127 3.40 -6.93 -16.80
N ILE A 128 3.90 -6.76 -15.56
CA ILE A 128 4.98 -7.58 -15.00
C ILE A 128 4.53 -9.03 -14.83
N ALA A 129 3.34 -9.27 -14.26
CA ALA A 129 2.78 -10.62 -14.09
C ALA A 129 2.55 -11.30 -15.44
N ARG A 130 1.95 -10.61 -16.41
CA ARG A 130 1.75 -11.10 -17.78
C ARG A 130 3.05 -11.52 -18.47
N ALA A 131 4.10 -10.71 -18.31
CA ALA A 131 5.42 -11.03 -18.89
C ALA A 131 6.01 -12.33 -18.33
N LYS A 132 5.52 -12.81 -17.18
CA LYS A 132 5.84 -14.10 -16.55
C LYS A 132 4.84 -15.21 -16.89
N GLY A 133 3.87 -14.95 -17.78
CA GLY A 133 2.83 -15.90 -18.15
C GLY A 133 1.72 -16.07 -17.11
N LEU A 134 1.63 -15.18 -16.13
CA LEU A 134 0.56 -15.17 -15.15
C LEU A 134 -0.69 -14.49 -15.71
N ARG A 135 -1.87 -15.01 -15.35
CA ARG A 135 -3.16 -14.46 -15.77
C ARG A 135 -3.60 -13.35 -14.84
N THR A 136 -4.05 -12.24 -15.42
CA THR A 136 -4.42 -11.06 -14.68
C THR A 136 -5.85 -10.62 -14.98
N ALA A 137 -6.55 -10.11 -13.98
CA ALA A 137 -7.89 -9.58 -14.14
C ALA A 137 -8.10 -8.32 -13.28
N MET A 138 -8.91 -7.40 -13.78
CA MET A 138 -9.36 -6.21 -13.05
C MET A 138 -10.87 -6.05 -13.21
N VAL A 139 -11.53 -5.71 -12.10
CA VAL A 139 -12.92 -5.27 -12.05
C VAL A 139 -12.97 -3.93 -11.33
N ALA A 140 -13.45 -2.89 -12.01
CA ALA A 140 -13.45 -1.54 -11.45
C ALA A 140 -14.81 -0.84 -11.64
N GLY A 141 -15.20 -0.02 -10.65
CA GLY A 141 -16.44 0.73 -10.65
C GLY A 141 -16.33 2.19 -11.14
N LYS A 142 -15.15 2.65 -11.59
CA LYS A 142 -14.94 3.99 -12.14
C LYS A 142 -14.23 3.90 -13.50
N GLU A 143 -14.64 4.72 -14.48
CA GLU A 143 -14.11 4.71 -15.86
C GLU A 143 -12.60 4.95 -15.93
N LYS A 144 -12.06 5.76 -15.03
CA LYS A 144 -10.63 6.11 -14.98
C LYS A 144 -9.69 4.89 -14.90
N PHE A 145 -10.17 3.74 -14.45
CA PHE A 145 -9.40 2.48 -14.45
C PHE A 145 -9.18 1.89 -15.86
N THR A 146 -9.83 2.43 -16.89
CA THR A 146 -9.61 2.05 -18.27
C THR A 146 -8.15 2.18 -18.71
N TYR A 147 -7.38 3.07 -18.08
CA TYR A 147 -5.93 3.15 -18.27
C TYR A 147 -5.21 1.81 -18.05
N PHE A 148 -5.65 0.99 -17.11
CA PHE A 148 -5.03 -0.31 -16.84
C PHE A 148 -5.33 -1.34 -17.93
N ARG A 149 -6.46 -1.22 -18.63
CA ARG A 149 -6.77 -1.99 -19.85
C ARG A 149 -5.90 -1.54 -21.02
N ASP A 150 -5.82 -0.23 -21.23
CA ASP A 150 -5.27 0.34 -22.47
C ASP A 150 -3.73 0.36 -22.45
N THR A 151 -3.13 0.70 -21.32
CA THR A 151 -1.68 0.86 -21.19
C THR A 151 -1.08 0.07 -20.01
N GLY A 152 -1.89 -0.35 -19.06
CA GLY A 152 -1.44 -1.04 -17.84
C GLY A 152 -1.17 -2.53 -17.99
N GLY A 153 -1.50 -3.15 -19.14
CA GLY A 153 -1.20 -4.55 -19.44
C GLY A 153 -2.08 -5.59 -18.73
N CYS A 154 -3.29 -5.24 -18.27
CA CYS A 154 -4.24 -6.18 -17.72
C CYS A 154 -4.85 -7.08 -18.82
N ASP A 155 -4.93 -8.41 -18.58
CA ASP A 155 -5.48 -9.34 -19.59
C ASP A 155 -7.00 -9.27 -19.71
N THR A 156 -7.68 -9.24 -18.56
CA THR A 156 -9.14 -9.18 -18.47
C THR A 156 -9.55 -7.96 -17.68
N PHE A 157 -10.31 -7.07 -18.31
CA PHE A 157 -10.83 -5.86 -17.69
C PHE A 157 -12.36 -5.82 -17.77
N ALA A 158 -13.02 -5.58 -16.64
CA ALA A 158 -14.46 -5.35 -16.57
C ALA A 158 -14.75 -4.02 -15.88
N LEU A 159 -15.33 -3.09 -16.61
CA LEU A 159 -15.92 -1.89 -16.04
C LEU A 159 -17.32 -2.23 -15.56
N ALA A 160 -17.57 -2.09 -14.26
CA ALA A 160 -18.86 -2.27 -13.62
C ALA A 160 -19.62 -0.94 -13.56
N ALA A 161 -20.91 -0.99 -13.28
CA ALA A 161 -21.61 0.18 -12.78
C ALA A 161 -20.95 0.67 -11.49
N ALA A 162 -21.14 1.95 -11.15
CA ALA A 162 -20.57 2.54 -9.92
C ALA A 162 -21.32 2.07 -8.66
N LEU A 163 -21.59 0.75 -8.56
CA LEU A 163 -22.31 0.08 -7.49
C LEU A 163 -21.48 -1.11 -7.01
N ASP A 164 -21.18 -1.18 -5.71
CA ASP A 164 -20.38 -2.24 -5.12
C ASP A 164 -20.96 -3.64 -5.37
N ASP A 165 -22.29 -3.76 -5.46
CA ASP A 165 -22.96 -5.04 -5.74
C ASP A 165 -22.70 -5.53 -7.18
N ASP A 166 -22.70 -4.63 -8.19
CA ASP A 166 -22.34 -5.00 -9.57
C ASP A 166 -20.85 -5.33 -9.68
N VAL A 167 -19.99 -4.54 -9.03
CA VAL A 167 -18.54 -4.82 -8.93
C VAL A 167 -18.31 -6.19 -8.33
N ALA A 168 -18.95 -6.51 -7.19
CA ALA A 168 -18.80 -7.80 -6.53
C ALA A 168 -19.30 -8.97 -7.41
N SER A 169 -20.43 -8.79 -8.10
CA SER A 169 -20.96 -9.80 -9.02
C SER A 169 -19.98 -10.12 -10.16
N ARG A 170 -19.39 -9.09 -10.76
CA ARG A 170 -18.37 -9.26 -11.81
C ARG A 170 -17.06 -9.83 -11.26
N ALA A 171 -16.66 -9.43 -10.04
CA ALA A 171 -15.47 -9.96 -9.40
C ALA A 171 -15.60 -11.46 -9.08
N VAL A 172 -16.78 -11.91 -8.66
CA VAL A 172 -17.10 -13.37 -8.49
C VAL A 172 -16.95 -14.11 -9.81
N LEU A 173 -17.44 -13.55 -10.92
CA LEU A 173 -17.26 -14.14 -12.26
C LEU A 173 -15.78 -14.15 -12.68
N ALA A 174 -15.05 -13.08 -12.43
CA ALA A 174 -13.62 -13.02 -12.71
C ALA A 174 -12.82 -14.04 -11.87
N ALA A 175 -13.16 -14.20 -10.60
CA ALA A 175 -12.54 -15.18 -9.70
C ALA A 175 -12.73 -16.64 -10.19
N ALA A 176 -13.87 -16.95 -10.82
CA ALA A 176 -14.14 -18.28 -11.40
C ALA A 176 -13.15 -18.67 -12.50
N ALA A 177 -12.58 -17.68 -13.22
CA ALA A 177 -11.50 -17.89 -14.20
C ALA A 177 -10.14 -18.17 -13.52
N ARG A 178 -10.05 -18.07 -12.18
CA ARG A 178 -8.86 -18.33 -11.37
C ARG A 178 -7.63 -17.53 -11.85
N PRO A 179 -7.69 -16.22 -11.96
CA PRO A 179 -6.51 -15.42 -12.29
C PRO A 179 -5.45 -15.56 -11.19
N ASP A 180 -4.19 -15.34 -11.53
CA ASP A 180 -3.09 -15.30 -10.58
C ASP A 180 -3.04 -13.96 -9.86
N LEU A 181 -3.45 -12.87 -10.54
CA LEU A 181 -3.66 -11.54 -9.98
C LEU A 181 -5.07 -11.04 -10.31
N LEU A 182 -5.86 -10.76 -9.29
CA LEU A 182 -7.15 -10.08 -9.39
C LEU A 182 -7.09 -8.73 -8.66
N PHE A 183 -7.50 -7.65 -9.32
CA PHE A 183 -7.75 -6.37 -8.67
C PHE A 183 -9.24 -6.05 -8.71
N VAL A 184 -9.79 -5.58 -7.59
CA VAL A 184 -11.19 -5.18 -7.47
C VAL A 184 -11.27 -3.80 -6.84
N HIS A 185 -12.00 -2.88 -7.48
CA HIS A 185 -12.24 -1.52 -6.99
C HIS A 185 -13.71 -1.30 -6.67
N LEU A 186 -14.02 -1.03 -5.40
CA LEU A 186 -15.35 -0.76 -4.86
C LEU A 186 -15.53 0.76 -4.70
N PRO A 187 -16.43 1.44 -5.47
CA PRO A 187 -16.47 2.90 -5.56
C PRO A 187 -17.40 3.59 -4.57
N GLN A 188 -18.37 2.89 -3.94
CA GLN A 188 -19.54 3.56 -3.34
C GLN A 188 -19.24 4.28 -2.03
N VAL A 189 -18.20 3.90 -1.29
CA VAL A 189 -17.87 4.55 -0.02
C VAL A 189 -17.43 5.99 -0.28
N ASP A 190 -16.55 6.20 -1.26
CA ASP A 190 -16.12 7.52 -1.73
C ASP A 190 -17.28 8.35 -2.30
N LEU A 191 -18.03 7.78 -3.23
CA LEU A 191 -19.20 8.47 -3.81
C LEU A 191 -20.20 8.92 -2.75
N THR A 192 -20.40 8.13 -1.70
CA THR A 192 -21.27 8.50 -0.60
C THR A 192 -20.63 9.58 0.28
N GLY A 193 -19.32 9.50 0.51
CA GLY A 193 -18.56 10.51 1.25
C GLY A 193 -18.70 11.90 0.65
N HIS A 194 -18.55 12.03 -0.67
CA HIS A 194 -18.73 13.28 -1.39
C HIS A 194 -20.15 13.87 -1.29
N VAL A 195 -21.20 13.02 -1.29
CA VAL A 195 -22.59 13.48 -1.30
C VAL A 195 -23.15 13.67 0.11
N LYS A 196 -22.72 12.86 1.07
CA LYS A 196 -23.29 12.77 2.42
C LYS A 196 -22.30 13.09 3.53
N GLN A 197 -21.08 13.41 3.19
CA GLN A 197 -19.92 13.62 4.04
C GLN A 197 -19.35 12.32 4.64
N TRP A 198 -18.02 12.31 4.79
CA TRP A 198 -17.31 11.23 5.48
C TRP A 198 -17.79 11.09 6.92
N MET A 199 -17.92 9.87 7.39
CA MET A 199 -18.37 9.47 8.72
C MET A 199 -19.86 9.78 9.02
N SER A 200 -20.65 10.24 8.05
CA SER A 200 -22.10 10.32 8.20
C SER A 200 -22.73 8.92 8.36
N PRO A 201 -23.97 8.82 8.86
CA PRO A 201 -24.68 7.53 8.92
C PRO A 201 -24.78 6.84 7.56
N GLU A 202 -24.97 7.59 6.48
CA GLU A 202 -25.05 7.08 5.11
C GLU A 202 -23.71 6.57 4.61
N TYR A 203 -22.59 7.24 4.96
CA TYR A 203 -21.24 6.77 4.66
C TYR A 203 -20.96 5.46 5.40
N LEU A 204 -21.29 5.35 6.68
CA LEU A 204 -21.13 4.11 7.45
C LEU A 204 -22.00 2.98 6.88
N GLU A 205 -23.18 3.29 6.34
CA GLU A 205 -24.02 2.32 5.64
C GLU A 205 -23.37 1.89 4.30
N ALA A 206 -22.71 2.78 3.58
CA ALA A 206 -21.94 2.43 2.38
C ALA A 206 -20.76 1.51 2.74
N VAL A 207 -20.08 1.75 3.88
CA VAL A 207 -19.04 0.85 4.38
C VAL A 207 -19.59 -0.55 4.69
N ARG A 208 -20.79 -0.67 5.28
CA ARG A 208 -21.44 -1.97 5.50
C ARG A 208 -21.74 -2.70 4.19
N ARG A 209 -22.20 -1.99 3.16
CA ARG A 209 -22.43 -2.58 1.83
C ARG A 209 -21.12 -3.02 1.17
N ALA A 210 -20.08 -2.21 1.24
CA ALA A 210 -18.74 -2.57 0.77
C ALA A 210 -18.20 -3.81 1.50
N ASP A 211 -18.40 -3.91 2.82
CA ASP A 211 -18.03 -5.09 3.60
C ASP A 211 -18.78 -6.36 3.14
N ALA A 212 -20.07 -6.25 2.85
CA ALA A 212 -20.84 -7.37 2.30
C ALA A 212 -20.32 -7.79 0.90
N ALA A 213 -19.97 -6.81 0.04
CA ALA A 213 -19.33 -7.06 -1.25
C ALA A 213 -17.98 -7.78 -1.08
N VAL A 214 -17.15 -7.32 -0.13
CA VAL A 214 -15.88 -8.01 0.23
C VAL A 214 -16.13 -9.46 0.64
N GLY A 215 -17.13 -9.72 1.48
CA GLY A 215 -17.50 -11.08 1.90
C GLY A 215 -17.82 -11.99 0.71
N ARG A 216 -18.59 -11.51 -0.26
CA ARG A 216 -18.94 -12.25 -1.49
C ARG A 216 -17.71 -12.53 -2.36
N ILE A 217 -16.86 -11.53 -2.56
CA ILE A 217 -15.64 -11.65 -3.36
C ILE A 217 -14.71 -12.69 -2.71
N VAL A 218 -14.45 -12.54 -1.42
CA VAL A 218 -13.56 -13.42 -0.66
C VAL A 218 -14.05 -14.88 -0.68
N ALA A 219 -15.36 -15.10 -0.57
CA ALA A 219 -15.95 -16.45 -0.63
C ALA A 219 -15.79 -17.12 -2.01
N ALA A 220 -15.63 -16.35 -3.08
CA ALA A 220 -15.44 -16.85 -4.44
C ALA A 220 -13.97 -17.11 -4.80
N LEU A 221 -13.02 -16.57 -4.01
CA LEU A 221 -11.59 -16.75 -4.27
C LEU A 221 -11.13 -18.16 -3.87
N PRO A 222 -10.16 -18.75 -4.59
CA PRO A 222 -9.49 -19.97 -4.16
C PRO A 222 -8.87 -19.81 -2.76
N ALA A 223 -8.90 -20.89 -1.96
CA ALA A 223 -8.39 -20.87 -0.57
C ALA A 223 -6.88 -20.57 -0.48
N ASP A 224 -6.12 -20.78 -1.56
CA ASP A 224 -4.70 -20.49 -1.69
C ASP A 224 -4.41 -19.02 -2.07
N THR A 225 -5.43 -18.18 -2.21
CA THR A 225 -5.27 -16.77 -2.57
C THR A 225 -4.87 -15.93 -1.36
N THR A 226 -3.82 -15.11 -1.53
CA THR A 226 -3.50 -14.03 -0.60
C THR A 226 -4.34 -12.80 -0.97
N ILE A 227 -5.05 -12.25 0.00
CA ILE A 227 -5.93 -11.11 -0.16
C ILE A 227 -5.24 -9.89 0.45
N ILE A 228 -5.10 -8.80 -0.30
CA ILE A 228 -4.71 -7.50 0.22
C ILE A 228 -5.95 -6.61 0.12
N LEU A 229 -6.44 -6.09 1.25
CA LEU A 229 -7.52 -5.12 1.30
C LEU A 229 -6.97 -3.79 1.78
N THR A 230 -7.25 -2.73 1.03
CA THR A 230 -6.79 -1.38 1.34
C THR A 230 -7.78 -0.33 0.80
N ALA A 231 -7.42 0.93 0.92
CA ALA A 231 -8.06 2.07 0.28
C ALA A 231 -7.02 2.88 -0.49
N ASP A 232 -7.48 3.74 -1.34
CA ASP A 232 -6.65 4.71 -2.07
C ASP A 232 -6.48 6.02 -1.30
N HIS A 233 -7.47 6.41 -0.51
CA HIS A 233 -7.47 7.54 0.41
C HIS A 233 -8.54 7.38 1.49
N GLY A 234 -8.53 8.26 2.46
CA GLY A 234 -9.62 8.49 3.40
C GLY A 234 -10.51 9.65 2.97
N GLY A 235 -10.81 10.57 3.88
CA GLY A 235 -11.57 11.79 3.58
C GLY A 235 -12.18 12.44 4.81
N HIS A 236 -12.61 13.68 4.66
CA HIS A 236 -13.28 14.45 5.70
C HIS A 236 -14.26 15.46 5.08
N GLY A 237 -15.29 15.86 5.80
CA GLY A 237 -16.33 16.69 5.21
C GLY A 237 -16.87 16.05 3.93
N ASP A 238 -16.77 16.73 2.81
CA ASP A 238 -17.18 16.27 1.48
C ASP A 238 -15.99 16.07 0.51
N GLY A 239 -14.74 16.02 1.02
CA GLY A 239 -13.54 15.91 0.19
C GLY A 239 -12.41 15.11 0.82
N HIS A 240 -11.29 14.98 0.07
CA HIS A 240 -10.15 14.15 0.48
C HIS A 240 -8.78 14.67 0.01
N SER A 241 -8.66 15.93 -0.42
CA SER A 241 -7.41 16.46 -1.00
C SER A 241 -6.71 17.52 -0.16
N ALA A 242 -7.12 17.73 1.09
CA ALA A 242 -6.59 18.80 1.94
C ALA A 242 -5.24 18.47 2.59
N GLY A 243 -4.68 17.27 2.38
CA GLY A 243 -3.39 16.86 2.90
C GLY A 243 -3.35 16.63 4.41
N ASN A 244 -4.51 16.42 5.04
CA ASN A 244 -4.60 16.07 6.46
C ASN A 244 -4.55 14.53 6.66
N SER A 245 -4.44 14.10 7.91
CA SER A 245 -4.36 12.68 8.25
C SER A 245 -5.64 11.90 7.97
N GLN A 246 -6.80 12.54 7.93
CA GLN A 246 -8.08 11.88 7.62
C GLN A 246 -8.16 11.51 6.14
N ASP A 247 -7.50 12.28 5.27
CA ASP A 247 -7.42 12.01 3.83
C ASP A 247 -6.33 10.99 3.51
N SER A 248 -5.16 11.09 4.19
CA SER A 248 -3.98 10.31 3.85
C SER A 248 -3.89 8.96 4.56
N THR A 249 -4.58 8.76 5.70
CA THR A 249 -4.50 7.50 6.45
C THR A 249 -5.50 6.49 5.91
N ILE A 250 -5.00 5.32 5.52
CA ILE A 250 -5.76 4.23 4.93
C ILE A 250 -5.60 2.93 5.73
N PRO A 251 -6.59 2.01 5.69
CA PRO A 251 -6.40 0.65 6.17
C PRO A 251 -5.52 -0.14 5.21
N TRP A 252 -4.72 -1.06 5.73
CA TRP A 252 -4.01 -2.05 4.94
C TRP A 252 -4.07 -3.39 5.65
N VAL A 253 -4.68 -4.38 5.03
CA VAL A 253 -4.91 -5.71 5.59
C VAL A 253 -4.43 -6.75 4.58
N ILE A 254 -3.69 -7.76 5.04
CA ILE A 254 -3.29 -8.89 4.21
C ILE A 254 -3.62 -10.20 4.90
N ALA A 255 -4.29 -11.11 4.20
CA ALA A 255 -4.68 -12.41 4.73
C ALA A 255 -4.49 -13.50 3.67
N GLY A 256 -3.78 -14.56 4.02
CA GLY A 256 -3.49 -15.68 3.10
C GLY A 256 -2.76 -16.82 3.79
N PRO A 257 -2.38 -17.87 3.05
CA PRO A 257 -1.79 -19.08 3.63
C PRO A 257 -0.48 -18.87 4.41
N SER A 258 0.31 -17.84 4.01
CA SER A 258 1.63 -17.56 4.60
C SER A 258 1.65 -16.29 5.43
N THR A 259 0.49 -15.67 5.70
CA THR A 259 0.42 -14.44 6.49
C THR A 259 0.39 -14.69 8.00
N ALA A 260 0.97 -13.78 8.77
CA ALA A 260 0.91 -13.80 10.22
C ALA A 260 -0.52 -13.49 10.69
N ARG A 261 -1.09 -14.30 11.59
CA ARG A 261 -2.49 -14.16 12.02
C ARG A 261 -2.64 -13.14 13.15
N GLY A 262 -3.63 -12.25 13.02
CA GLY A 262 -3.97 -11.23 14.01
C GLY A 262 -2.82 -10.26 14.31
N LYS A 263 -1.83 -10.15 13.41
CA LYS A 263 -0.63 -9.33 13.64
C LYS A 263 -0.88 -7.89 13.23
N GLN A 264 -0.82 -6.99 14.19
CA GLN A 264 -0.74 -5.56 13.89
C GLN A 264 0.67 -5.19 13.45
N LEU A 265 0.79 -4.58 12.27
CA LEU A 265 2.04 -4.09 11.71
C LEU A 265 2.35 -2.71 12.28
N THR A 266 3.61 -2.50 12.68
CA THR A 266 4.09 -1.25 13.26
C THR A 266 5.01 -0.47 12.33
N SER A 267 5.54 -1.12 11.28
CA SER A 267 6.29 -0.44 10.21
C SER A 267 5.39 0.53 9.44
N GLY A 268 5.98 1.60 8.92
CA GLY A 268 5.28 2.47 7.98
C GLY A 268 4.94 1.70 6.71
N ILE A 269 3.71 1.81 6.24
CA ILE A 269 3.25 1.21 4.99
C ILE A 269 2.75 2.33 4.08
N SER A 270 3.25 2.37 2.86
CA SER A 270 2.77 3.24 1.79
C SER A 270 1.80 2.47 0.88
N THR A 271 0.90 3.20 0.20
CA THR A 271 0.08 2.61 -0.87
C THR A 271 0.93 1.91 -1.94
N MET A 272 2.14 2.43 -2.22
CA MET A 272 3.10 1.85 -3.18
C MET A 272 3.58 0.45 -2.79
N ASP A 273 3.61 0.12 -1.49
CA ASP A 273 4.04 -1.18 -0.98
C ASP A 273 3.08 -2.31 -1.37
N THR A 274 1.85 -1.97 -1.78
CA THR A 274 0.85 -2.92 -2.26
C THR A 274 1.33 -3.65 -3.52
N ALA A 275 1.84 -2.92 -4.54
CA ALA A 275 2.40 -3.54 -5.75
C ALA A 275 3.59 -4.44 -5.41
N ALA A 276 4.50 -3.96 -4.56
CA ALA A 276 5.69 -4.71 -4.18
C ALA A 276 5.35 -5.98 -3.38
N THR A 277 4.37 -5.90 -2.48
CA THR A 277 3.91 -7.06 -1.71
C THR A 277 3.17 -8.06 -2.60
N ALA A 278 2.33 -7.58 -3.54
CA ALA A 278 1.68 -8.44 -4.52
C ALA A 278 2.71 -9.15 -5.42
N ALA A 279 3.73 -8.42 -5.90
CA ALA A 279 4.82 -8.97 -6.68
C ALA A 279 5.57 -10.07 -5.93
N PHE A 280 5.89 -9.84 -4.66
CA PHE A 280 6.53 -10.82 -3.78
C PHE A 280 5.70 -12.12 -3.67
N VAL A 281 4.39 -12.02 -3.46
CA VAL A 281 3.50 -13.20 -3.38
C VAL A 281 3.42 -13.93 -4.72
N LEU A 282 3.37 -13.21 -5.84
CA LEU A 282 3.33 -13.78 -7.19
C LEU A 282 4.66 -14.40 -7.64
N GLY A 283 5.75 -14.18 -6.89
CA GLY A 283 7.10 -14.61 -7.29
C GLY A 283 7.66 -13.82 -8.47
N VAL A 284 7.23 -12.58 -8.64
CA VAL A 284 7.76 -11.62 -9.63
C VAL A 284 8.42 -10.45 -8.91
N ALA A 285 9.20 -9.65 -9.61
CA ALA A 285 9.87 -8.47 -9.05
C ALA A 285 9.42 -7.21 -9.79
N LEU A 286 9.19 -6.15 -9.05
CA LEU A 286 9.08 -4.80 -9.61
C LEU A 286 10.47 -4.38 -10.16
N GLN A 287 10.48 -3.32 -10.97
CA GLN A 287 11.74 -2.73 -11.41
C GLN A 287 12.54 -2.20 -10.20
N PRO A 288 13.88 -2.25 -10.23
CA PRO A 288 14.72 -1.77 -9.13
C PRO A 288 14.53 -0.29 -8.76
N THR A 289 13.95 0.49 -9.66
CA THR A 289 13.63 1.92 -9.46
C THR A 289 12.28 2.16 -8.79
N ALA A 290 11.47 1.12 -8.58
CA ALA A 290 10.22 1.24 -7.85
C ALA A 290 10.48 1.61 -6.38
N GLN A 291 9.64 2.48 -5.84
CA GLN A 291 9.76 3.01 -4.47
C GLN A 291 9.06 2.12 -3.44
N GLY A 292 8.04 1.37 -3.87
CA GLY A 292 7.32 0.44 -3.02
C GLY A 292 8.19 -0.73 -2.57
N LEU A 293 8.05 -1.13 -1.32
CA LEU A 293 8.79 -2.23 -0.69
C LEU A 293 7.81 -3.33 -0.23
N PRO A 294 8.18 -4.61 -0.37
CA PRO A 294 7.34 -5.68 0.15
C PRO A 294 7.22 -5.60 1.68
N VAL A 295 6.02 -5.74 2.20
CA VAL A 295 5.73 -5.74 3.64
C VAL A 295 6.04 -7.13 4.21
N TYR A 296 7.33 -7.47 4.33
CA TYR A 296 7.78 -8.78 4.78
C TYR A 296 7.28 -9.17 6.17
N ASP A 297 7.14 -8.17 7.06
CA ASP A 297 6.62 -8.37 8.41
C ASP A 297 5.19 -8.93 8.47
N ALA A 298 4.47 -8.86 7.36
CA ALA A 298 3.13 -9.43 7.25
C ALA A 298 3.11 -10.96 7.14
N PHE A 299 4.25 -11.58 6.91
CA PHE A 299 4.36 -13.01 6.66
C PHE A 299 5.01 -13.76 7.83
N VAL A 300 4.71 -15.06 7.94
CA VAL A 300 5.38 -15.93 8.92
C VAL A 300 6.76 -16.33 8.40
N SER A 301 7.78 -16.18 9.24
CA SER A 301 9.10 -16.75 8.99
C SER A 301 8.99 -18.28 9.09
N ARG A 302 9.44 -19.00 8.09
CA ARG A 302 9.58 -20.46 8.13
C ARG A 302 10.97 -20.87 8.53
#